data_78359d62952fee442a514d675dc181e9
#
_entry.id   78359d62952fee442a514d675dc181e9
#
_cell.length_a   1.000
_cell.length_b   1.000
_cell.length_c   1.000
_cell.angle_alpha   90.00
_cell.angle_beta   90.00
_cell.angle_gamma   90.00
#
_symmetry.space_group_name_H-M   'P 1'
#
loop_
_entity.id
_entity.type
_entity.pdbx_description
1 polymer ?
#
loop_
_entity_poly.entity_id
_entity_poly.type
_entity_poly.pdbx_seq_one_letter_code
_entity_poly.pdbx_strand_id
1 'polypeptide(L)'
;MGVPFINSPITGKDVVIGIDDVIGGEEGIGQGWLMLMESLAVGRGISLPSTSTGGVKLGARVAGAYAEVREQFGISIAKFEGIEIELAKIAAFTYMLDASRK
;
A
#
# COMPACT_ATOMS: atom_id res chain seq x y z
N MET A 1 8.75 15.01 2.68
CA MET A 1 9.78 14.73 1.66
C MET A 1 9.06 14.15 0.45
N GLY A 2 8.95 14.87 -0.66
CA GLY A 2 8.38 14.35 -1.90
C GLY A 2 9.43 13.50 -2.60
N VAL A 3 9.21 12.19 -2.67
CA VAL A 3 10.03 11.33 -3.53
C VAL A 3 9.44 11.42 -4.93
N PRO A 4 10.18 11.90 -5.95
CA PRO A 4 9.67 11.91 -7.30
C PRO A 4 9.51 10.47 -7.80
N PHE A 5 8.30 10.12 -8.14
CA PHE A 5 8.01 8.85 -8.80
C PHE A 5 7.89 9.11 -10.31
N ILE A 6 8.94 8.72 -11.04
CA ILE A 6 8.98 8.90 -12.49
C ILE A 6 8.27 7.71 -13.13
N ASN A 7 7.09 7.96 -13.64
CA ASN A 7 6.28 6.99 -14.36
C ASN A 7 5.85 7.61 -15.68
N SER A 8 6.63 7.39 -16.73
CA SER A 8 6.40 7.95 -18.05
C SER A 8 5.89 6.89 -19.03
N PRO A 9 5.01 7.24 -19.96
CA PRO A 9 4.67 6.34 -21.05
C PRO A 9 5.90 6.07 -21.90
N ILE A 10 6.02 4.83 -22.36
CA ILE A 10 7.07 4.40 -23.28
C ILE A 10 6.42 4.13 -24.63
N THR A 11 6.97 4.72 -25.68
CA THR A 11 6.51 4.49 -27.04
C THR A 11 7.67 4.02 -27.91
N GLY A 12 7.39 3.10 -28.82
CA GLY A 12 8.34 2.62 -29.81
C GLY A 12 7.64 2.52 -31.15
N LYS A 13 8.39 2.75 -32.23
CA LYS A 13 7.92 2.56 -33.59
C LYS A 13 8.99 1.83 -34.38
N ASP A 14 8.60 0.78 -35.10
CA ASP A 14 9.45 -0.02 -35.96
C ASP A 14 10.72 -0.56 -35.23
N VAL A 15 10.58 -0.92 -33.97
CA VAL A 15 11.66 -1.52 -33.17
C VAL A 15 11.76 -3.00 -33.51
N VAL A 16 12.87 -3.41 -34.09
CA VAL A 16 13.16 -4.81 -34.42
C VAL A 16 13.89 -5.46 -33.25
N ILE A 17 13.36 -6.58 -32.77
CA ILE A 17 13.97 -7.41 -31.71
C ILE A 17 14.19 -8.84 -32.21
N GLY A 18 15.13 -9.55 -31.63
CA GLY A 18 15.32 -10.98 -31.86
C GLY A 18 14.33 -11.82 -31.05
N ILE A 19 14.10 -13.06 -31.45
CA ILE A 19 13.26 -13.99 -30.67
C ILE A 19 13.85 -14.26 -29.29
N ASP A 20 15.14 -14.18 -29.14
CA ASP A 20 15.86 -14.36 -27.87
C ASP A 20 15.60 -13.22 -26.86
N ASP A 21 15.10 -12.07 -27.35
CA ASP A 21 14.70 -10.94 -26.50
C ASP A 21 13.29 -11.13 -25.91
N VAL A 22 12.54 -12.13 -26.40
CA VAL A 22 11.21 -12.46 -25.87
C VAL A 22 11.34 -13.31 -24.61
N ILE A 23 10.70 -12.89 -23.54
CA ILE A 23 10.66 -13.68 -22.28
C ILE A 23 9.99 -15.02 -22.55
N GLY A 24 10.71 -16.12 -22.33
CA GLY A 24 10.26 -17.46 -22.65
C GLY A 24 10.50 -17.88 -24.09
N GLY A 25 11.21 -17.06 -24.90
CA GLY A 25 11.49 -17.35 -26.30
C GLY A 25 10.22 -17.49 -27.14
N GLU A 26 10.27 -18.36 -28.15
CA GLU A 26 9.15 -18.58 -29.09
C GLU A 26 7.88 -19.06 -28.36
N GLU A 27 8.01 -19.91 -27.34
CA GLU A 27 6.88 -20.42 -26.56
C GLU A 27 6.24 -19.34 -25.67
N GLY A 28 6.98 -18.28 -25.35
CA GLY A 28 6.52 -17.14 -24.57
C GLY A 28 5.65 -16.15 -25.36
N ILE A 29 5.61 -16.26 -26.68
CA ILE A 29 4.83 -15.35 -27.52
C ILE A 29 3.35 -15.46 -27.17
N GLY A 30 2.74 -14.30 -26.86
CA GLY A 30 1.34 -14.22 -26.45
C GLY A 30 1.07 -14.53 -24.96
N GLN A 31 2.06 -15.01 -24.19
CA GLN A 31 1.91 -15.36 -22.78
C GLN A 31 2.24 -14.21 -21.82
N GLY A 32 2.63 -13.04 -22.33
CA GLY A 32 3.11 -11.93 -21.50
C GLY A 32 2.15 -11.48 -20.39
N TRP A 33 0.85 -11.50 -20.65
CA TRP A 33 -0.14 -11.16 -19.62
C TRP A 33 -0.17 -12.17 -18.46
N LEU A 34 -0.14 -13.46 -18.77
CA LEU A 34 -0.09 -14.52 -17.77
C LEU A 34 1.18 -14.42 -16.94
N MET A 35 2.34 -14.28 -17.58
CA MET A 35 3.63 -14.12 -16.92
C MET A 35 3.64 -12.91 -15.99
N LEU A 36 3.08 -11.78 -16.44
CA LEU A 36 2.97 -10.56 -15.64
C LEU A 36 2.09 -10.78 -14.41
N MET A 37 0.94 -11.40 -14.57
CA MET A 37 0.00 -11.64 -13.48
C MET A 37 0.59 -12.59 -12.44
N GLU A 38 1.20 -13.68 -12.85
CA GLU A 38 1.84 -14.64 -11.96
C GLU A 38 3.01 -14.00 -11.18
N SER A 39 3.87 -13.27 -11.86
CA SER A 39 5.02 -12.62 -11.22
C SER A 39 4.62 -11.52 -10.23
N LEU A 40 3.56 -10.76 -10.51
CA LEU A 40 3.12 -9.66 -9.66
C LEU A 40 2.14 -10.09 -8.57
N ALA A 41 1.52 -11.27 -8.67
CA ALA A 41 0.51 -11.73 -7.71
C ALA A 41 1.05 -11.78 -6.28
N VAL A 42 2.26 -12.29 -6.10
CA VAL A 42 2.93 -12.38 -4.79
C VAL A 42 3.15 -10.99 -4.20
N GLY A 43 3.70 -10.06 -4.99
CA GLY A 43 3.92 -8.68 -4.55
C GLY A 43 2.60 -7.98 -4.18
N ARG A 44 1.56 -8.17 -4.96
CA ARG A 44 0.23 -7.59 -4.71
C ARG A 44 -0.45 -8.21 -3.50
N GLY A 45 -0.32 -9.51 -3.31
CA GLY A 45 -0.94 -10.22 -2.19
C GLY A 45 -0.22 -10.03 -0.85
N ILE A 46 1.07 -9.74 -0.85
CA ILE A 46 1.89 -9.67 0.36
C ILE A 46 2.45 -8.26 0.60
N SER A 47 3.21 -7.73 -0.36
CA SER A 47 3.96 -6.47 -0.17
C SER A 47 3.06 -5.26 -0.06
N LEU A 48 2.05 -5.13 -0.93
CA LEU A 48 1.13 -3.99 -0.91
C LEU A 48 0.25 -3.98 0.36
N PRO A 49 -0.38 -5.09 0.76
CA PRO A 49 -1.11 -5.15 2.03
C PRO A 49 -0.22 -4.86 3.23
N SER A 50 1.02 -5.37 3.24
CA SER A 50 1.98 -5.11 4.32
C SER A 50 2.35 -3.63 4.41
N THR A 51 2.61 -2.97 3.28
CA THR A 51 2.90 -1.53 3.23
C THR A 51 1.72 -0.71 3.72
N SER A 52 0.50 -1.05 3.27
CA SER A 52 -0.73 -0.38 3.69
C SER A 52 -0.97 -0.55 5.19
N THR A 53 -0.75 -1.75 5.73
CA THR A 53 -0.86 -2.01 7.17
C THR A 53 0.17 -1.20 7.96
N GLY A 54 1.40 -1.06 7.44
CA GLY A 54 2.42 -0.20 8.03
C GLY A 54 1.98 1.27 8.13
N GLY A 55 1.36 1.78 7.07
CA GLY A 55 0.78 3.13 7.03
C GLY A 55 -0.34 3.31 8.04
N VAL A 56 -1.24 2.35 8.15
CA VAL A 56 -2.34 2.38 9.13
C VAL A 56 -1.82 2.36 10.57
N LYS A 57 -0.81 1.53 10.87
CA LYS A 57 -0.16 1.49 12.21
C LYS A 57 0.47 2.83 12.57
N LEU A 58 1.14 3.47 11.63
CA LEU A 58 1.71 4.80 11.85
C LEU A 58 0.60 5.84 12.08
N GLY A 59 -0.44 5.81 11.26
CA GLY A 59 -1.61 6.70 11.41
C GLY A 59 -2.29 6.54 12.78
N ALA A 60 -2.49 5.31 13.23
CA ALA A 60 -3.07 5.02 14.55
C ALA A 60 -2.23 5.62 15.70
N ARG A 61 -0.91 5.47 15.63
CA ARG A 61 0.00 6.05 16.64
C ARG A 61 -0.04 7.58 16.65
N VAL A 62 0.02 8.18 15.46
CA VAL A 62 0.00 9.65 15.33
C VAL A 62 -1.34 10.22 15.80
N ALA A 63 -2.45 9.62 15.36
CA ALA A 63 -3.79 10.09 15.74
C ALA A 63 -4.01 9.95 17.26
N GLY A 64 -3.65 8.82 17.86
CA GLY A 64 -3.76 8.60 19.28
C GLY A 64 -2.89 9.55 20.10
N ALA A 65 -1.61 9.71 19.74
CA ALA A 65 -0.71 10.62 20.42
C ALA A 65 -1.17 12.08 20.28
N TYR A 66 -1.63 12.49 19.11
CA TYR A 66 -2.16 13.84 18.92
C TYR A 66 -3.42 14.08 19.76
N ALA A 67 -4.35 13.13 19.76
CA ALA A 67 -5.57 13.25 20.55
C ALA A 67 -5.29 13.37 22.05
N GLU A 68 -4.24 12.70 22.54
CA GLU A 68 -3.85 12.75 23.95
C GLU A 68 -3.26 14.10 24.33
N VAL A 69 -2.40 14.70 23.49
CA VAL A 69 -1.71 15.96 23.82
C VAL A 69 -2.48 17.22 23.43
N ARG A 70 -3.42 17.10 22.49
CA ARG A 70 -4.25 18.23 22.06
C ARG A 70 -5.35 18.49 23.09
N GLU A 71 -5.41 19.71 23.61
CA GLU A 71 -6.46 20.14 24.52
C GLU A 71 -7.47 21.07 23.85
N GLN A 72 -8.73 20.92 24.24
CA GLN A 72 -9.83 21.84 23.98
C GLN A 72 -10.73 21.88 25.21
N PHE A 73 -11.26 23.05 25.52
CA PHE A 73 -12.10 23.25 26.70
C PHE A 73 -11.45 22.78 28.02
N GLY A 74 -10.11 22.84 28.08
CA GLY A 74 -9.35 22.49 29.28
C GLY A 74 -9.13 21.00 29.52
N ILE A 75 -9.46 20.15 28.52
CA ILE A 75 -9.23 18.70 28.59
C ILE A 75 -8.63 18.19 27.28
N SER A 76 -7.92 17.05 27.35
CA SER A 76 -7.45 16.33 26.18
C SER A 76 -8.64 15.96 25.27
N ILE A 77 -8.47 16.16 23.95
CA ILE A 77 -9.53 15.81 22.99
C ILE A 77 -9.79 14.30 22.92
N ALA A 78 -8.87 13.48 23.37
CA ALA A 78 -9.06 12.03 23.46
C ALA A 78 -10.22 11.63 24.39
N LYS A 79 -10.64 12.53 25.30
CA LYS A 79 -11.73 12.29 26.24
C LYS A 79 -13.12 12.68 25.71
N PHE A 80 -13.19 13.17 24.48
CA PHE A 80 -14.47 13.43 23.85
C PHE A 80 -14.99 12.16 23.17
N GLU A 81 -16.21 11.75 23.49
CA GLU A 81 -16.84 10.55 22.96
C GLU A 81 -16.75 10.44 21.42
N GLY A 82 -16.98 11.56 20.69
CA GLY A 82 -16.85 11.58 19.24
C GLY A 82 -15.43 11.26 18.74
N ILE A 83 -14.39 11.63 19.49
CA ILE A 83 -13.00 11.31 19.18
C ILE A 83 -12.68 9.87 19.59
N GLU A 84 -13.14 9.41 20.75
CA GLU A 84 -12.96 8.03 21.19
C GLU A 84 -13.52 7.01 20.21
N ILE A 85 -14.71 7.28 19.66
CA ILE A 85 -15.33 6.42 18.64
C ILE A 85 -14.44 6.27 17.41
N GLU A 86 -13.89 7.37 16.91
CA GLU A 86 -13.00 7.32 15.73
C GLU A 86 -11.66 6.65 16.05
N LEU A 87 -11.07 6.91 17.20
CA LEU A 87 -9.85 6.23 17.63
C LEU A 87 -10.07 4.73 17.81
N ALA A 88 -11.22 4.31 18.35
CA ALA A 88 -11.57 2.91 18.47
C ALA A 88 -11.69 2.20 17.10
N LYS A 89 -12.30 2.86 16.11
CA LYS A 89 -12.36 2.33 14.75
C LYS A 89 -10.96 2.17 14.14
N ILE A 90 -10.11 3.19 14.28
CA ILE A 90 -8.73 3.14 13.81
C ILE A 90 -7.97 1.98 14.46
N ALA A 91 -8.11 1.80 15.77
CA ALA A 91 -7.48 0.71 16.51
C ALA A 91 -7.98 -0.66 16.03
N ALA A 92 -9.30 -0.83 15.87
CA ALA A 92 -9.90 -2.07 15.41
C ALA A 92 -9.43 -2.45 14.01
N PHE A 93 -9.46 -1.53 13.05
CA PHE A 93 -8.95 -1.77 11.69
C PHE A 93 -7.45 -2.06 11.68
N THR A 94 -6.67 -1.37 12.49
CA THR A 94 -5.23 -1.61 12.62
C THR A 94 -4.97 -3.05 13.09
N TYR A 95 -5.70 -3.51 14.10
CA TYR A 95 -5.60 -4.87 14.61
C TYR A 95 -5.99 -5.92 13.56
N MET A 96 -7.13 -5.73 12.91
CA MET A 96 -7.62 -6.63 11.86
C MET A 96 -6.62 -6.76 10.71
N LEU A 97 -6.12 -5.65 10.20
CA LEU A 97 -5.18 -5.63 9.08
C LEU A 97 -3.83 -6.25 9.47
N ASP A 98 -3.35 -6.01 10.68
CA ASP A 98 -2.10 -6.62 11.16
C ASP A 98 -2.26 -8.14 11.34
N ALA A 99 -3.39 -8.60 11.83
CA ALA A 99 -3.70 -10.02 11.94
C ALA A 99 -3.84 -10.71 10.56
N SER A 100 -4.46 -10.02 9.59
CA SER A 100 -4.71 -10.58 8.27
C SER A 100 -3.45 -10.78 7.42
N ARG A 101 -2.38 -10.06 7.71
CA ARG A 101 -1.11 -10.17 6.96
C ARG A 101 -0.13 -11.22 7.54
N LYS A 102 -0.41 -11.78 8.71
CA LYS A 102 0.40 -12.82 9.37
C LYS A 102 0.07 -14.20 8.84
#